data_9c9fe59e94867bc9f1ffec82ef55aa80
#
_entry.id   9c9fe59e94867bc9f1ffec82ef55aa80
#
_cell.length_a   1.000
_cell.length_b   1.000
_cell.length_c   1.000
_cell.angle_alpha   90.00
_cell.angle_beta   90.00
_cell.angle_gamma   90.00
#
_symmetry.space_group_name_H-M   'P 1'
#
loop_
_entity.id
_entity.type
_entity.pdbx_description
1 polymer ?
#
loop_
_entity_poly.entity_id
_entity_poly.type
_entity_poly.pdbx_seq_one_letter_code
_entity_poly.pdbx_strand_id
1 'polypeptide(L)'
;MNSRIKILDLGRMDYKPSWDFQKNFHQDVLSGKETDTLILVEHEPVYTLGKNANKEHLLDKSNSRVKVYNVERGGDITFHGPGQLVGYPILNLNNFKKNISWFMRTLENILIECLNTYNIDAYQKKGLTGVWVNDEKIGAQGVKISRWVTMHGFSLNINNRLDKYKAIIPCGISDNCLLYTSDA
;
A
#
# COMPACT_ATOMS: atom_id res chain seq x y z
N MET A 1 -25.79 -8.32 4.68
CA MET A 1 -25.93 -7.00 4.01
C MET A 1 -24.91 -6.94 2.89
N ASN A 2 -25.32 -6.70 1.63
CA ASN A 2 -24.36 -6.52 0.53
C ASN A 2 -23.76 -5.12 0.66
N SER A 3 -22.61 -5.01 1.33
CA SER A 3 -21.89 -3.74 1.44
C SER A 3 -21.27 -3.45 0.07
N ARG A 4 -21.79 -2.46 -0.62
CA ARG A 4 -21.20 -1.98 -1.88
C ARG A 4 -20.00 -1.09 -1.53
N ILE A 5 -18.84 -1.37 -2.10
CA ILE A 5 -17.65 -0.53 -2.02
C ILE A 5 -17.64 0.37 -3.24
N LYS A 6 -17.57 1.69 -3.02
CA LYS A 6 -17.37 2.68 -4.07
C LYS A 6 -15.92 2.64 -4.52
N ILE A 7 -15.67 2.82 -5.80
CA ILE A 7 -14.30 2.99 -6.33
C ILE A 7 -14.14 4.44 -6.75
N LEU A 8 -13.03 5.05 -6.32
CA LEU A 8 -12.65 6.41 -6.65
C LEU A 8 -11.22 6.40 -7.21
N ASP A 9 -11.06 6.72 -8.48
CA ASP A 9 -9.76 6.85 -9.12
C ASP A 9 -9.33 8.33 -9.10
N LEU A 10 -8.17 8.61 -8.47
CA LEU A 10 -7.58 9.95 -8.39
C LEU A 10 -6.53 10.19 -9.49
N GLY A 11 -6.29 9.18 -10.36
CA GLY A 11 -5.24 9.26 -11.35
C GLY A 11 -3.85 9.42 -10.72
N ARG A 12 -2.98 10.17 -11.39
CA ARG A 12 -1.62 10.43 -10.91
C ARG A 12 -1.55 11.74 -10.15
N MET A 13 -0.98 11.71 -8.93
CA MET A 13 -0.86 12.91 -8.10
C MET A 13 0.25 12.80 -7.04
N ASP A 14 0.67 13.94 -6.54
CA ASP A 14 1.58 14.06 -5.39
C ASP A 14 1.02 13.34 -4.15
N TYR A 15 1.92 12.74 -3.36
CA TYR A 15 1.56 12.01 -2.15
C TYR A 15 0.83 12.86 -1.10
N LYS A 16 1.34 14.07 -0.83
CA LYS A 16 0.80 14.91 0.26
C LYS A 16 -0.67 15.30 0.07
N PRO A 17 -1.11 15.78 -1.12
CA PRO A 17 -2.53 16.02 -1.37
C PRO A 17 -3.39 14.76 -1.24
N SER A 18 -2.92 13.62 -1.75
CA SER A 18 -3.61 12.34 -1.60
C SER A 18 -3.74 11.91 -0.15
N TRP A 19 -2.66 12.07 0.64
CA TRP A 19 -2.67 11.75 2.07
C TRP A 19 -3.62 12.64 2.87
N ASP A 20 -3.68 13.94 2.56
CA ASP A 20 -4.63 14.86 3.18
C ASP A 20 -6.07 14.50 2.79
N PHE A 21 -6.30 14.15 1.51
CA PHE A 21 -7.59 13.64 1.05
C PHE A 21 -8.00 12.38 1.82
N GLN A 22 -7.11 11.39 1.96
CA GLN A 22 -7.38 10.18 2.74
C GLN A 22 -7.79 10.49 4.19
N LYS A 23 -7.10 11.44 4.85
CA LYS A 23 -7.41 11.81 6.24
C LYS A 23 -8.81 12.40 6.38
N ASN A 24 -9.18 13.30 5.46
CA ASN A 24 -10.49 13.90 5.43
C ASN A 24 -11.57 12.85 5.13
N PHE A 25 -11.34 12.03 4.11
CA PHE A 25 -12.26 10.96 3.71
C PHE A 25 -12.46 9.92 4.82
N HIS A 26 -11.38 9.56 5.54
CA HIS A 26 -11.46 8.69 6.72
C HIS A 26 -12.37 9.28 7.81
N GLN A 27 -12.32 10.59 8.07
CA GLN A 27 -13.22 11.25 9.02
C GLN A 27 -14.67 11.24 8.52
N ASP A 28 -14.88 11.40 7.23
CA ASP A 28 -16.22 11.37 6.63
C ASP A 28 -16.84 9.98 6.69
N VAL A 29 -16.05 8.91 6.47
CA VAL A 29 -16.52 7.52 6.68
C VAL A 29 -16.79 7.25 8.18
N LEU A 30 -15.93 7.75 9.08
CA LEU A 30 -16.13 7.62 10.53
C LEU A 30 -17.42 8.30 11.02
N SER A 31 -17.76 9.43 10.43
CA SER A 31 -18.98 10.19 10.78
C SER A 31 -20.23 9.71 10.05
N GLY A 32 -20.10 8.76 9.11
CA GLY A 32 -21.20 8.28 8.28
C GLY A 32 -21.62 9.22 7.15
N LYS A 33 -20.83 10.23 6.83
CA LYS A 33 -21.06 11.13 5.69
C LYS A 33 -20.70 10.47 4.36
N GLU A 34 -19.69 9.61 4.37
CA GLU A 34 -19.24 8.86 3.22
C GLU A 34 -19.34 7.35 3.47
N THR A 35 -19.42 6.59 2.40
CA THR A 35 -19.53 5.13 2.42
C THR A 35 -18.16 4.46 2.25
N ASP A 36 -18.10 3.17 2.50
CA ASP A 36 -16.93 2.32 2.24
C ASP A 36 -16.42 2.53 0.81
N THR A 37 -15.15 2.94 0.68
CA THR A 37 -14.57 3.35 -0.62
C THR A 37 -13.15 2.80 -0.78
N LEU A 38 -12.85 2.27 -1.96
CA LEU A 38 -11.50 2.00 -2.43
C LEU A 38 -11.02 3.18 -3.26
N ILE A 39 -10.00 3.87 -2.81
CA ILE A 39 -9.33 4.95 -3.55
C ILE A 39 -8.15 4.34 -4.29
N LEU A 40 -8.07 4.54 -5.59
CA LEU A 40 -6.93 4.18 -6.43
C LEU A 40 -6.16 5.43 -6.82
N VAL A 41 -4.83 5.31 -6.86
CA VAL A 41 -3.95 6.44 -7.19
C VAL A 41 -2.59 5.93 -7.67
N GLU A 42 -1.92 6.69 -8.53
CA GLU A 42 -0.51 6.59 -8.85
C GLU A 42 0.21 7.81 -8.26
N HIS A 43 1.36 7.62 -7.61
CA HIS A 43 2.08 8.74 -6.99
C HIS A 43 3.28 9.21 -7.81
N GLU A 44 3.59 10.51 -7.68
CA GLU A 44 4.94 11.00 -8.00
C GLU A 44 5.97 10.39 -7.04
N PRO A 45 7.27 10.31 -7.44
CA PRO A 45 8.29 9.66 -6.62
C PRO A 45 8.31 10.16 -5.17
N VAL A 46 8.15 9.23 -4.22
CA VAL A 46 8.08 9.53 -2.78
C VAL A 46 8.52 8.33 -1.94
N TYR A 47 9.20 8.61 -0.82
CA TYR A 47 9.41 7.64 0.25
C TYR A 47 8.44 7.89 1.40
N THR A 48 7.85 6.83 1.92
CA THR A 48 7.01 6.90 3.13
C THR A 48 7.59 6.01 4.22
N LEU A 49 7.78 6.59 5.41
CA LEU A 49 8.23 5.91 6.61
C LEU A 49 7.01 5.59 7.48
N GLY A 50 6.74 4.30 7.68
CA GLY A 50 5.68 3.85 8.57
C GLY A 50 6.07 3.98 10.05
N LYS A 51 5.17 3.59 10.95
CA LYS A 51 5.39 3.72 12.41
C LYS A 51 6.59 2.92 12.93
N ASN A 52 6.94 1.83 12.26
CA ASN A 52 8.05 0.95 12.67
C ASN A 52 9.31 1.23 11.85
N ALA A 53 9.36 2.33 11.10
CA ALA A 53 10.47 2.63 10.23
C ALA A 53 11.73 2.96 11.03
N ASN A 54 12.80 2.23 10.69
CA ASN A 54 14.15 2.64 11.08
C ASN A 54 14.66 3.68 10.07
N LYS A 55 15.04 4.86 10.54
CA LYS A 55 15.58 5.94 9.68
C LYS A 55 16.88 5.58 8.98
N GLU A 56 17.61 4.59 9.50
CA GLU A 56 18.82 4.06 8.87
C GLU A 56 18.52 3.22 7.63
N HIS A 57 17.28 2.75 7.47
CA HIS A 57 16.84 2.07 6.27
C HIS A 57 16.68 3.01 5.06
N LEU A 58 16.77 4.32 5.23
CA LEU A 58 16.99 5.29 4.16
C LEU A 58 18.50 5.44 3.93
N LEU A 59 19.03 4.67 2.97
CA LEU A 59 20.47 4.57 2.69
C LEU A 59 21.01 5.83 2.01
N ASP A 60 20.27 6.37 1.04
CA ASP A 60 20.65 7.57 0.32
C ASP A 60 19.93 8.81 0.87
N LYS A 61 20.54 9.42 1.87
CA LYS A 61 20.07 10.68 2.48
C LYS A 61 20.40 11.91 1.61
N SER A 62 21.24 11.75 0.59
CA SER A 62 21.72 12.85 -0.26
C SER A 62 20.82 13.11 -1.47
N ASN A 63 19.92 12.19 -1.81
CA ASN A 63 19.02 12.32 -2.95
C ASN A 63 17.85 13.25 -2.63
N SER A 64 18.17 14.57 -2.59
CA SER A 64 17.24 15.66 -2.24
C SER A 64 16.04 15.82 -3.18
N ARG A 65 15.94 15.02 -4.26
CA ARG A 65 14.90 15.14 -5.28
C ARG A 65 13.63 14.34 -4.96
N VAL A 66 13.70 13.34 -4.06
CA VAL A 66 12.55 12.52 -3.69
C VAL A 66 12.08 12.91 -2.29
N LYS A 67 10.83 13.33 -2.19
CA LYS A 67 10.21 13.74 -0.91
C LYS A 67 10.11 12.53 0.03
N VAL A 68 10.25 12.78 1.33
CA VAL A 68 10.14 11.76 2.40
C VAL A 68 9.08 12.18 3.39
N TYR A 69 8.12 11.30 3.69
CA TYR A 69 7.05 11.56 4.66
C TYR A 69 7.02 10.49 5.75
N ASN A 70 6.93 10.93 7.01
CA ASN A 70 6.59 10.06 8.13
C ASN A 70 5.06 9.93 8.20
N VAL A 71 4.57 8.71 8.16
CA VAL A 71 3.14 8.41 8.04
C VAL A 71 2.67 7.40 9.09
N GLU A 72 1.36 7.33 9.30
CA GLU A 72 0.78 6.55 10.39
C GLU A 72 0.51 5.08 10.05
N ARG A 73 0.82 4.60 8.82
CA ARG A 73 0.65 3.20 8.45
C ARG A 73 1.59 2.29 9.24
N GLY A 74 1.23 1.03 9.37
CA GLY A 74 2.16 0.00 9.82
C GLY A 74 3.31 -0.22 8.84
N GLY A 75 4.31 -0.99 9.27
CA GLY A 75 5.49 -1.33 8.47
C GLY A 75 6.60 -0.28 8.51
N ASP A 76 7.62 -0.54 7.72
CA ASP A 76 8.87 0.22 7.61
C ASP A 76 8.82 1.22 6.44
N ILE A 77 9.97 1.57 5.89
CA ILE A 77 10.11 2.44 4.72
C ILE A 77 9.67 1.73 3.44
N THR A 78 9.03 2.47 2.55
CA THR A 78 8.74 2.02 1.17
C THR A 78 8.86 3.19 0.19
N PHE A 79 8.87 2.86 -1.09
CA PHE A 79 8.85 3.80 -2.20
C PHE A 79 7.54 3.70 -2.96
N HIS A 80 7.02 4.83 -3.42
CA HIS A 80 5.96 4.93 -4.39
C HIS A 80 6.42 5.79 -5.56
N GLY A 81 6.00 5.43 -6.77
CA GLY A 81 6.34 6.17 -7.98
C GLY A 81 5.51 5.75 -9.18
N PRO A 82 5.71 6.43 -10.32
CA PRO A 82 4.99 6.15 -11.56
C PRO A 82 5.08 4.68 -11.97
N GLY A 83 3.95 4.13 -12.45
CA GLY A 83 3.81 2.72 -12.81
C GLY A 83 3.49 1.79 -11.63
N GLN A 84 3.35 2.33 -10.40
CA GLN A 84 2.91 1.56 -9.24
C GLN A 84 1.46 1.92 -8.90
N LEU A 85 0.55 0.97 -8.96
CA LEU A 85 -0.81 1.16 -8.49
C LEU A 85 -0.83 1.18 -6.96
N VAL A 86 -1.39 2.23 -6.38
CA VAL A 86 -1.61 2.34 -4.94
C VAL A 86 -3.11 2.33 -4.65
N GLY A 87 -3.53 1.49 -3.72
CA GLY A 87 -4.91 1.37 -3.30
C GLY A 87 -5.08 1.69 -1.82
N TYR A 88 -6.03 2.58 -1.54
CA TYR A 88 -6.39 3.00 -0.19
C TYR A 88 -7.83 2.59 0.12
N PRO A 89 -8.07 1.38 0.65
CA PRO A 89 -9.39 0.99 1.12
C PRO A 89 -9.72 1.74 2.41
N ILE A 90 -10.62 2.71 2.33
CA ILE A 90 -11.18 3.43 3.47
C ILE A 90 -12.51 2.77 3.80
N LEU A 91 -12.47 1.78 4.67
CA LEU A 91 -13.59 0.87 4.94
C LEU A 91 -13.91 0.87 6.43
N ASN A 92 -15.19 0.90 6.76
CA ASN A 92 -15.67 0.68 8.11
C ASN A 92 -15.81 -0.84 8.38
N LEU A 93 -14.84 -1.42 9.07
CA LEU A 93 -14.80 -2.86 9.36
C LEU A 93 -15.96 -3.35 10.25
N ASN A 94 -16.77 -2.43 10.83
CA ASN A 94 -18.03 -2.82 11.47
C ASN A 94 -19.03 -3.40 10.45
N ASN A 95 -18.92 -2.98 9.18
CA ASN A 95 -19.77 -3.48 8.09
C ASN A 95 -19.31 -4.85 7.55
N PHE A 96 -18.12 -5.33 7.97
CA PHE A 96 -17.48 -6.56 7.51
C PHE A 96 -17.12 -7.45 8.71
N LYS A 97 -15.85 -7.43 9.07
CA LYS A 97 -15.30 -8.20 10.19
C LYS A 97 -14.27 -7.37 10.96
N LYS A 98 -14.49 -7.20 12.27
CA LYS A 98 -13.56 -6.53 13.20
C LYS A 98 -12.34 -7.41 13.50
N ASN A 99 -11.50 -7.66 12.50
CA ASN A 99 -10.30 -8.46 12.65
C ASN A 99 -9.22 -7.97 11.67
N ILE A 100 -8.12 -7.49 12.22
CA ILE A 100 -7.01 -6.90 11.45
C ILE A 100 -6.34 -7.95 10.57
N SER A 101 -6.03 -9.12 11.12
CA SER A 101 -5.39 -10.20 10.37
C SER A 101 -6.26 -10.69 9.22
N TRP A 102 -7.57 -10.81 9.43
CA TRP A 102 -8.51 -11.12 8.37
C TRP A 102 -8.49 -10.07 7.27
N PHE A 103 -8.51 -8.78 7.63
CA PHE A 103 -8.48 -7.68 6.65
C PHE A 103 -7.20 -7.70 5.81
N MET A 104 -6.03 -7.85 6.46
CA MET A 104 -4.75 -7.93 5.77
C MET A 104 -4.70 -9.11 4.79
N ARG A 105 -5.15 -10.29 5.22
CA ARG A 105 -5.20 -11.49 4.36
C ARG A 105 -6.22 -11.36 3.23
N THR A 106 -7.33 -10.68 3.47
CA THR A 106 -8.33 -10.40 2.43
C THR A 106 -7.75 -9.50 1.34
N LEU A 107 -6.99 -8.46 1.70
CA LEU A 107 -6.31 -7.61 0.73
C LEU A 107 -5.29 -8.40 -0.12
N GLU A 108 -4.50 -9.28 0.50
CA GLU A 108 -3.58 -10.14 -0.23
C GLU A 108 -4.32 -11.06 -1.21
N ASN A 109 -5.40 -11.70 -0.78
CA ASN A 109 -6.19 -12.58 -1.63
C ASN A 109 -6.79 -11.84 -2.83
N ILE A 110 -7.34 -10.64 -2.62
CA ILE A 110 -7.90 -9.82 -3.71
C ILE A 110 -6.82 -9.49 -4.74
N LEU A 111 -5.61 -9.13 -4.30
CA LEU A 111 -4.51 -8.84 -5.21
C LEU A 111 -4.05 -10.09 -5.96
N ILE A 112 -3.98 -11.24 -5.30
CA ILE A 112 -3.65 -12.53 -5.90
C ILE A 112 -4.69 -12.92 -6.96
N GLU A 113 -5.98 -12.84 -6.61
CA GLU A 113 -7.07 -13.11 -7.56
C GLU A 113 -7.01 -12.18 -8.78
N CYS A 114 -6.74 -10.89 -8.56
CA CYS A 114 -6.55 -9.92 -9.64
C CYS A 114 -5.37 -10.32 -10.53
N LEU A 115 -4.20 -10.63 -9.97
CA LEU A 115 -3.00 -11.01 -10.71
C LEU A 115 -3.21 -12.30 -11.52
N ASN A 116 -3.94 -13.27 -10.96
CA ASN A 116 -4.28 -14.52 -11.64
C ASN A 116 -5.11 -14.28 -12.92
N THR A 117 -5.92 -13.22 -12.98
CA THR A 117 -6.66 -12.87 -14.22
C THR A 117 -5.73 -12.44 -15.36
N TYR A 118 -4.50 -12.06 -15.03
CA TYR A 118 -3.43 -11.71 -15.98
C TYR A 118 -2.41 -12.83 -16.16
N ASN A 119 -2.71 -14.08 -15.69
CA ASN A 119 -1.82 -15.25 -15.72
C ASN A 119 -0.52 -15.06 -14.92
N ILE A 120 -0.52 -14.22 -13.90
CA ILE A 120 0.60 -14.04 -12.96
C ILE A 120 0.32 -14.94 -11.75
N ASP A 121 1.14 -15.97 -11.55
CA ASP A 121 1.02 -16.92 -10.42
C ASP A 121 1.56 -16.29 -9.13
N ALA A 122 0.69 -15.55 -8.45
CA ALA A 122 1.01 -14.84 -7.22
C ALA A 122 0.54 -15.62 -5.99
N TYR A 123 1.25 -15.47 -4.87
CA TYR A 123 0.94 -16.18 -3.63
C TYR A 123 1.26 -15.40 -2.37
N GLN A 124 0.72 -15.87 -1.22
CA GLN A 124 1.09 -15.41 0.11
C GLN A 124 2.29 -16.20 0.62
N LYS A 125 3.34 -15.52 1.09
CA LYS A 125 4.50 -16.16 1.72
C LYS A 125 4.30 -16.28 3.24
N LYS A 126 4.46 -17.49 3.79
CA LYS A 126 4.25 -17.73 5.22
C LYS A 126 5.18 -16.87 6.08
N GLY A 127 4.61 -16.17 7.05
CA GLY A 127 5.36 -15.31 7.98
C GLY A 127 5.71 -13.92 7.42
N LEU A 128 5.46 -13.65 6.14
CA LEU A 128 5.72 -12.37 5.50
C LEU A 128 4.43 -11.76 4.98
N THR A 129 4.28 -10.45 5.17
CA THR A 129 3.15 -9.69 4.66
C THR A 129 3.43 -9.22 3.23
N GLY A 130 2.43 -9.33 2.36
CA GLY A 130 2.49 -8.91 0.96
C GLY A 130 2.18 -10.04 -0.02
N VAL A 131 2.26 -9.72 -1.30
CA VAL A 131 1.99 -10.65 -2.41
C VAL A 131 3.28 -10.90 -3.16
N TRP A 132 3.53 -12.14 -3.51
CA TRP A 132 4.81 -12.62 -4.02
C TRP A 132 4.65 -13.39 -5.33
N VAL A 133 5.66 -13.26 -6.20
CA VAL A 133 5.81 -13.99 -7.46
C VAL A 133 7.28 -14.42 -7.55
N ASN A 134 7.57 -15.69 -7.81
CA ASN A 134 8.95 -16.20 -7.95
C ASN A 134 9.89 -15.77 -6.82
N ASP A 135 9.43 -15.78 -5.56
CA ASP A 135 10.15 -15.31 -4.37
C ASP A 135 10.43 -13.79 -4.32
N GLU A 136 9.93 -13.02 -5.27
CA GLU A 136 10.00 -11.56 -5.32
C GLU A 136 8.65 -10.93 -4.95
N LYS A 137 8.68 -9.79 -4.26
CA LYS A 137 7.47 -9.12 -3.82
C LYS A 137 6.91 -8.21 -4.91
N ILE A 138 5.73 -8.51 -5.42
CA ILE A 138 5.00 -7.66 -6.36
C ILE A 138 4.05 -6.68 -5.64
N GLY A 139 3.49 -7.08 -4.49
CA GLY A 139 2.55 -6.28 -3.72
C GLY A 139 2.97 -6.11 -2.26
N ALA A 140 2.96 -4.88 -1.79
CA ALA A 140 3.21 -4.54 -0.39
C ALA A 140 1.96 -3.94 0.25
N GLN A 141 1.82 -4.08 1.57
CA GLN A 141 0.69 -3.48 2.28
C GLN A 141 1.10 -2.94 3.65
N GLY A 142 0.49 -1.84 4.02
CA GLY A 142 0.64 -1.22 5.32
C GLY A 142 -0.56 -0.34 5.61
N VAL A 143 -1.30 -0.67 6.65
CA VAL A 143 -2.56 0.00 7.00
C VAL A 143 -2.47 0.71 8.35
N LYS A 144 -3.38 1.65 8.56
CA LYS A 144 -3.77 2.17 9.85
C LYS A 144 -5.24 1.85 10.06
N ILE A 145 -5.61 1.42 11.26
CA ILE A 145 -7.00 1.20 11.63
C ILE A 145 -7.28 2.06 12.88
N SER A 146 -8.30 2.90 12.79
CA SER A 146 -8.75 3.74 13.89
C SER A 146 -10.26 3.66 14.02
N ARG A 147 -10.75 3.29 15.21
CA ARG A 147 -12.19 3.08 15.47
C ARG A 147 -12.85 2.15 14.43
N TRP A 148 -12.12 1.12 14.00
CA TRP A 148 -12.50 0.14 12.99
C TRP A 148 -12.68 0.69 11.57
N VAL A 149 -12.25 1.93 11.29
CA VAL A 149 -12.13 2.43 9.92
C VAL A 149 -10.66 2.37 9.48
N THR A 150 -10.44 1.85 8.28
CA THR A 150 -9.12 1.64 7.68
C THR A 150 -8.62 2.90 6.98
N MET A 151 -7.31 3.06 6.87
CA MET A 151 -6.62 4.10 6.10
C MET A 151 -5.28 3.58 5.60
N HIS A 152 -4.70 4.18 4.59
CA HIS A 152 -3.63 3.60 3.80
C HIS A 152 -4.07 2.28 3.16
N GLY A 153 -3.18 1.37 2.80
CA GLY A 153 -3.63 0.16 2.13
C GLY A 153 -2.49 -0.63 1.52
N PHE A 154 -2.48 -0.74 0.19
CA PHE A 154 -1.52 -1.54 -0.55
C PHE A 154 -0.86 -0.75 -1.69
N SER A 155 0.26 -1.26 -2.16
CA SER A 155 0.88 -0.89 -3.43
C SER A 155 1.13 -2.15 -4.24
N LEU A 156 0.93 -2.07 -5.55
CA LEU A 156 1.16 -3.14 -6.51
C LEU A 156 2.09 -2.62 -7.61
N ASN A 157 3.21 -3.29 -7.80
CA ASN A 157 4.15 -2.95 -8.85
C ASN A 157 3.58 -3.44 -10.19
N ILE A 158 3.37 -2.55 -11.14
CA ILE A 158 2.92 -2.88 -12.50
C ILE A 158 4.10 -2.76 -13.46
N ASN A 159 4.55 -1.53 -13.74
CA ASN A 159 5.68 -1.24 -14.61
C ASN A 159 6.56 -0.11 -14.06
N ASN A 160 6.53 0.06 -12.74
CA ASN A 160 7.34 1.07 -12.08
C ASN A 160 8.82 0.68 -12.03
N ARG A 161 9.68 1.68 -12.13
CA ARG A 161 11.14 1.48 -11.99
C ARG A 161 11.49 1.07 -10.56
N LEU A 162 12.27 -0.01 -10.42
CA LEU A 162 12.69 -0.54 -9.11
C LEU A 162 14.04 0.04 -8.62
N ASP A 163 14.74 0.83 -9.45
CA ASP A 163 16.04 1.44 -9.11
C ASP A 163 15.97 2.30 -7.83
N LYS A 164 14.83 2.95 -7.56
CA LYS A 164 14.63 3.77 -6.37
C LYS A 164 14.58 2.98 -5.06
N TYR A 165 14.25 1.69 -5.14
CA TYR A 165 14.29 0.82 -3.97
C TYR A 165 15.73 0.52 -3.49
N LYS A 166 16.76 0.68 -4.35
CA LYS A 166 18.18 0.55 -3.97
C LYS A 166 18.62 1.61 -2.94
N ALA A 167 17.87 2.70 -2.83
CA ALA A 167 18.15 3.76 -1.86
C ALA A 167 17.54 3.49 -0.47
N ILE A 168 16.88 2.36 -0.28
CA ILE A 168 16.25 1.97 1.00
C ILE A 168 16.48 0.50 1.30
N ILE A 169 16.32 0.09 2.58
CA ILE A 169 16.16 -1.32 2.97
C ILE A 169 14.64 -1.56 3.10
N PRO A 170 13.99 -2.09 2.05
CA PRO A 170 12.53 -2.21 2.05
C PRO A 170 12.08 -3.26 3.08
N CYS A 171 11.05 -2.93 3.86
CA CYS A 171 10.46 -3.83 4.87
C CYS A 171 11.41 -4.27 6.00
N GLY A 172 12.60 -3.68 6.14
CA GLY A 172 13.61 -4.12 7.11
C GLY A 172 14.21 -5.50 6.84
N ILE A 173 14.04 -6.05 5.64
CA ILE A 173 14.55 -7.38 5.25
C ILE A 173 15.70 -7.15 4.27
N SER A 174 16.95 -7.33 4.74
CA SER A 174 18.16 -7.05 3.96
C SER A 174 18.42 -8.01 2.80
N ASP A 175 17.93 -9.25 2.87
CA ASP A 175 18.47 -10.30 2.00
C ASP A 175 17.51 -10.91 0.97
N ASN A 176 16.19 -10.61 0.95
CA ASN A 176 15.27 -11.28 0.03
C ASN A 176 14.00 -10.49 -0.34
N CYS A 177 13.96 -9.19 -0.17
CA CYS A 177 12.85 -8.40 -0.71
C CYS A 177 13.19 -7.90 -2.12
N LEU A 178 13.55 -8.85 -3.00
CA LEU A 178 13.57 -8.56 -4.43
C LEU A 178 12.16 -8.15 -4.83
N LEU A 179 12.07 -7.18 -5.71
CA LEU A 179 10.81 -6.61 -6.12
C LEU A 179 10.53 -7.04 -7.56
N TYR A 180 9.33 -7.54 -7.77
CA TYR A 180 8.84 -7.95 -9.08
C TYR A 180 7.97 -6.85 -9.69
N THR A 181 8.02 -6.69 -11.02
CA THR A 181 7.04 -5.93 -11.80
C THR A 181 6.39 -6.83 -12.83
N SER A 182 5.13 -6.57 -13.20
CA SER A 182 4.39 -7.40 -14.17
C SER A 182 4.95 -7.35 -15.58
N ASP A 183 5.85 -6.40 -15.88
CA ASP A 183 6.52 -6.25 -17.17
C ASP A 183 7.93 -6.89 -17.19
N ALA A 184 8.31 -7.65 -16.15
CA ALA A 184 9.62 -8.31 -16.06
C ALA A 184 9.67 -9.66 -16.75
#